data_c016937ce837e646d302da02ae13dbf8
#
_entry.id   c016937ce837e646d302da02ae13dbf8
#
_cell.length_a   1.000
_cell.length_b   1.000
_cell.length_c   1.000
_cell.angle_alpha   90.00
_cell.angle_beta   90.00
_cell.angle_gamma   90.00
#
_symmetry.space_group_name_H-M   'P 1'
#
loop_
_entity.id
_entity.type
_entity.pdbx_description
1 polymer ?
#
loop_
_entity_poly.entity_id
_entity_poly.type
_entity_poly.pdbx_seq_one_letter_code
_entity_poly.pdbx_strand_id
1 'polypeptide(L)'
;MRILITGGVGFIGSNYINWHLQQYPSDEIICLDKLTYAANMVALADVVKLNNFTFIQGDICDEQFVESCLAQYKFDAVINFAAESHVDTSIKSPSIFIKTNVEGTGVLLDACVKFAVEKFHQISTDEVYGDKPLDYDWRGFTEESPLQPSSPYAASKASADLLCLAYARTYNLNVTVSRSSNNYGKWQHTEKLLPKIISLAEHGQKVPVYGSGLNKRDWLYVLDHCVAVDKIIRHGKAGHIYNVAAGTEMSNLTFIKLVLKILAKDENAIEFTEDRAGHDLRYPMDCEKIKNELDWTPQYAFKEALDETVAWYRSRML
;
A
#
# COMPACT_ATOMS: atom_id res chain seq x y z
N MET A 1 -8.27 -7.10 20.06
CA MET A 1 -7.52 -8.08 19.20
C MET A 1 -6.03 -7.92 19.43
N ARG A 2 -5.26 -9.01 19.25
CA ARG A 2 -3.80 -8.94 19.15
C ARG A 2 -3.41 -9.16 17.70
N ILE A 3 -2.78 -8.16 17.08
CA ILE A 3 -2.56 -8.12 15.64
C ILE A 3 -1.05 -8.05 15.35
N LEU A 4 -0.54 -8.95 14.51
CA LEU A 4 0.78 -8.81 13.91
C LEU A 4 0.65 -7.94 12.66
N ILE A 5 1.40 -6.85 12.63
CA ILE A 5 1.51 -5.96 11.46
C ILE A 5 2.94 -6.05 10.92
N THR A 6 3.11 -6.61 9.74
CA THR A 6 4.42 -6.65 9.07
C THR A 6 4.57 -5.43 8.16
N GLY A 7 5.79 -4.92 8.02
CA GLY A 7 6.02 -3.69 7.24
C GLY A 7 5.40 -2.44 7.88
N GLY A 8 5.18 -2.48 9.20
CA GLY A 8 4.47 -1.42 9.93
C GLY A 8 5.26 -0.12 10.09
N VAL A 9 6.55 -0.11 9.78
CA VAL A 9 7.39 1.10 9.77
C VAL A 9 7.42 1.78 8.39
N GLY A 10 6.83 1.13 7.39
CA GLY A 10 6.60 1.70 6.06
C GLY A 10 5.46 2.72 6.03
N PHE A 11 5.23 3.35 4.87
CA PHE A 11 4.25 4.42 4.69
C PHE A 11 2.83 4.04 5.13
N ILE A 12 2.22 3.01 4.50
CA ILE A 12 0.82 2.65 4.77
C ILE A 12 0.71 1.99 6.15
N GLY A 13 1.64 1.09 6.50
CA GLY A 13 1.65 0.38 7.77
C GLY A 13 1.73 1.31 8.97
N SER A 14 2.59 2.35 8.92
CA SER A 14 2.71 3.31 10.03
C SER A 14 1.45 4.18 10.20
N ASN A 15 0.82 4.60 9.09
CA ASN A 15 -0.46 5.31 9.15
C ASN A 15 -1.56 4.40 9.72
N TYR A 16 -1.61 3.12 9.32
CA TYR A 16 -2.56 2.15 9.84
C TYR A 16 -2.38 1.93 11.35
N ILE A 17 -1.16 1.72 11.83
CA ILE A 17 -0.86 1.52 13.25
C ILE A 17 -1.32 2.74 14.08
N ASN A 18 -0.94 3.95 13.66
CA ASN A 18 -1.33 5.18 14.36
C ASN A 18 -2.86 5.35 14.40
N TRP A 19 -3.51 5.18 13.25
CA TRP A 19 -4.96 5.27 13.13
C TRP A 19 -5.66 4.19 13.96
N HIS A 20 -5.23 2.93 13.85
CA HIS A 20 -5.85 1.79 14.52
C HIS A 20 -5.82 1.92 16.04
N LEU A 21 -4.66 2.25 16.64
CA LEU A 21 -4.53 2.39 18.09
C LEU A 21 -5.33 3.58 18.65
N GLN A 22 -5.61 4.60 17.84
CA GLN A 22 -6.52 5.68 18.22
C GLN A 22 -7.98 5.22 18.19
N GLN A 23 -8.38 4.40 17.24
CA GLN A 23 -9.76 3.88 17.13
C GLN A 23 -10.03 2.75 18.11
N TYR A 24 -9.05 1.89 18.38
CA TYR A 24 -9.17 0.68 19.20
C TYR A 24 -8.07 0.62 20.27
N PRO A 25 -8.14 1.46 21.31
CA PRO A 25 -7.09 1.54 22.33
C PRO A 25 -6.95 0.28 23.19
N SER A 26 -7.90 -0.66 23.10
CA SER A 26 -7.83 -1.98 23.77
C SER A 26 -7.13 -3.06 22.94
N ASP A 27 -6.92 -2.83 21.63
CA ASP A 27 -6.21 -3.77 20.77
C ASP A 27 -4.70 -3.67 21.00
N GLU A 28 -3.98 -4.78 20.83
CA GLU A 28 -2.53 -4.87 20.97
C GLU A 28 -1.90 -5.08 19.60
N ILE A 29 -0.92 -4.27 19.26
CA ILE A 29 -0.19 -4.35 18.00
C ILE A 29 1.25 -4.77 18.25
N ILE A 30 1.65 -5.84 17.59
CA ILE A 30 3.05 -6.23 17.41
C ILE A 30 3.46 -5.87 16.00
N CYS A 31 4.39 -4.95 15.85
CA CYS A 31 4.89 -4.46 14.56
C CYS A 31 6.20 -5.17 14.22
N LEU A 32 6.21 -5.96 13.16
CA LEU A 32 7.38 -6.62 12.61
C LEU A 32 7.88 -5.87 11.38
N ASP A 33 9.12 -5.40 11.40
CA ASP A 33 9.71 -4.71 10.23
C ASP A 33 11.21 -5.01 10.13
N LYS A 34 11.70 -5.15 8.90
CA LYS A 34 13.12 -5.40 8.63
C LYS A 34 13.97 -4.14 8.71
N LEU A 35 13.35 -2.95 8.70
CA LEU A 35 14.00 -1.63 8.63
C LEU A 35 14.85 -1.45 7.36
N THR A 36 14.21 -1.61 6.20
CA THR A 36 14.84 -1.35 4.91
C THR A 36 14.89 0.17 4.60
N TYR A 37 15.29 0.53 3.39
CA TYR A 37 15.46 1.93 2.95
C TYR A 37 14.20 2.80 3.10
N ALA A 38 13.01 2.22 3.02
CA ALA A 38 11.74 2.94 3.10
C ALA A 38 11.16 3.03 4.52
N ALA A 39 11.82 2.40 5.51
CA ALA A 39 11.38 2.42 6.89
C ALA A 39 11.61 3.79 7.55
N ASN A 40 10.62 4.26 8.32
CA ASN A 40 10.70 5.51 9.05
C ASN A 40 10.13 5.39 10.46
N MET A 41 10.99 5.07 11.43
CA MET A 41 10.60 4.94 12.85
C MET A 41 10.00 6.21 13.45
N VAL A 42 10.31 7.39 12.90
CA VAL A 42 9.73 8.65 13.39
C VAL A 42 8.20 8.68 13.18
N ALA A 43 7.71 7.95 12.18
CA ALA A 43 6.27 7.82 11.94
C ALA A 43 5.52 7.14 13.10
N LEU A 44 6.22 6.36 13.93
CA LEU A 44 5.66 5.65 15.08
C LEU A 44 6.05 6.27 16.44
N ALA A 45 6.64 7.46 16.46
CA ALA A 45 7.21 8.09 17.67
C ALA A 45 6.20 8.24 18.83
N ASP A 46 4.92 8.38 18.52
CA ASP A 46 3.87 8.50 19.54
C ASP A 46 3.39 7.13 20.05
N VAL A 47 3.28 6.15 19.14
CA VAL A 47 2.75 4.83 19.51
C VAL A 47 3.79 3.93 20.20
N VAL A 48 5.10 4.12 19.99
CA VAL A 48 6.15 3.34 20.68
C VAL A 48 6.15 3.54 22.21
N LYS A 49 5.44 4.54 22.71
CA LYS A 49 5.29 4.84 24.13
C LYS A 49 4.08 4.14 24.77
N LEU A 50 3.22 3.53 23.95
CA LEU A 50 2.01 2.89 24.42
C LEU A 50 2.29 1.46 24.89
N ASN A 51 1.62 1.05 25.97
CA ASN A 51 1.80 -0.29 26.55
C ASN A 51 1.25 -1.42 25.67
N ASN A 52 0.39 -1.10 24.71
CA ASN A 52 -0.24 -2.03 23.77
C ASN A 52 0.40 -2.00 22.38
N PHE A 53 1.63 -1.47 22.28
CA PHE A 53 2.44 -1.52 21.07
C PHE A 53 3.81 -2.12 21.35
N THR A 54 4.23 -3.06 20.53
CA THR A 54 5.56 -3.67 20.57
C THR A 54 6.18 -3.64 19.19
N PHE A 55 7.40 -3.15 19.09
CA PHE A 55 8.19 -3.22 17.85
C PHE A 55 9.19 -4.36 17.92
N ILE A 56 9.28 -5.14 16.85
CA ILE A 56 10.22 -6.24 16.67
C ILE A 56 10.93 -6.06 15.33
N GLN A 57 12.25 -6.00 15.32
CA GLN A 57 13.01 -6.00 14.08
C GLN A 57 13.21 -7.43 13.58
N GLY A 58 12.79 -7.71 12.34
CA GLY A 58 12.95 -9.03 11.73
C GLY A 58 12.52 -9.06 10.27
N ASP A 59 12.92 -10.14 9.58
CA ASP A 59 12.60 -10.38 8.17
C ASP A 59 11.46 -11.40 8.05
N ILE A 60 10.43 -11.09 7.27
CA ILE A 60 9.34 -12.03 7.00
C ILE A 60 9.79 -13.28 6.22
N CYS A 61 10.99 -13.23 5.60
CA CYS A 61 11.59 -14.37 4.90
C CYS A 61 12.36 -15.31 5.84
N ASP A 62 12.52 -14.95 7.12
CA ASP A 62 13.15 -15.81 8.12
C ASP A 62 12.07 -16.67 8.82
N GLU A 63 11.92 -17.89 8.32
CA GLU A 63 10.91 -18.83 8.79
C GLU A 63 11.01 -19.09 10.30
N GLN A 64 12.21 -19.35 10.81
CA GLN A 64 12.42 -19.66 12.23
C GLN A 64 12.07 -18.47 13.12
N PHE A 65 12.43 -17.27 12.68
CA PHE A 65 12.09 -16.03 13.37
C PHE A 65 10.58 -15.78 13.40
N VAL A 66 9.92 -15.89 12.23
CA VAL A 66 8.46 -15.71 12.11
C VAL A 66 7.70 -16.71 12.98
N GLU A 67 8.08 -18.00 12.94
CA GLU A 67 7.47 -19.03 13.78
C GLU A 67 7.65 -18.73 15.28
N SER A 68 8.84 -18.33 15.69
CA SER A 68 9.11 -17.96 17.09
C SER A 68 8.24 -16.78 17.54
N CYS A 69 8.05 -15.79 16.66
CA CYS A 69 7.20 -14.65 16.92
C CYS A 69 5.72 -15.06 17.09
N LEU A 70 5.19 -15.90 16.18
CA LEU A 70 3.80 -16.34 16.27
C LEU A 70 3.56 -17.25 17.48
N ALA A 71 4.52 -18.10 17.83
CA ALA A 71 4.46 -18.94 19.03
C ALA A 71 4.40 -18.11 20.33
N GLN A 72 5.18 -17.04 20.39
CA GLN A 72 5.29 -16.20 21.59
C GLN A 72 4.01 -15.40 21.86
N TYR A 73 3.43 -14.77 20.82
CA TYR A 73 2.39 -13.74 21.02
C TYR A 73 0.95 -14.24 20.83
N LYS A 74 0.70 -15.32 20.11
CA LYS A 74 -0.65 -15.86 19.82
C LYS A 74 -1.58 -14.80 19.22
N PHE A 75 -1.46 -14.57 17.94
CA PHE A 75 -2.20 -13.52 17.22
C PHE A 75 -3.62 -13.94 16.85
N ASP A 76 -4.58 -13.00 16.95
CA ASP A 76 -5.91 -13.12 16.36
C ASP A 76 -5.86 -12.86 14.85
N ALA A 77 -4.97 -11.93 14.41
CA ALA A 77 -4.85 -11.57 13.02
C ALA A 77 -3.41 -11.21 12.62
N VAL A 78 -3.09 -11.43 11.35
CA VAL A 78 -1.86 -10.94 10.69
C VAL A 78 -2.26 -10.04 9.52
N ILE A 79 -1.67 -8.84 9.46
CA ILE A 79 -1.83 -7.91 8.34
C ILE A 79 -0.47 -7.69 7.68
N ASN A 80 -0.32 -8.13 6.44
CA ASN A 80 0.94 -8.08 5.72
C ASN A 80 1.05 -6.81 4.85
N PHE A 81 1.68 -5.75 5.40
CA PHE A 81 2.12 -4.58 4.62
C PHE A 81 3.56 -4.72 4.11
N ALA A 82 4.33 -5.68 4.61
CA ALA A 82 5.72 -5.84 4.21
C ALA A 82 5.82 -6.21 2.72
N ALA A 83 6.51 -5.39 1.97
CA ALA A 83 6.76 -5.61 0.55
C ALA A 83 7.91 -4.72 0.04
N GLU A 84 8.64 -5.21 -0.95
CA GLU A 84 9.36 -4.35 -1.86
C GLU A 84 8.37 -3.72 -2.85
N SER A 85 8.41 -2.38 -3.02
CA SER A 85 7.35 -1.64 -3.73
C SER A 85 7.82 -0.60 -4.74
N HIS A 86 9.13 -0.49 -5.02
CA HIS A 86 9.67 0.46 -5.97
C HIS A 86 9.79 -0.15 -7.36
N VAL A 87 8.90 0.22 -8.28
CA VAL A 87 8.80 -0.40 -9.61
C VAL A 87 10.11 -0.32 -10.39
N ASP A 88 10.78 0.85 -10.43
CA ASP A 88 12.05 1.01 -11.15
C ASP A 88 13.16 0.10 -10.58
N THR A 89 13.15 -0.14 -9.27
CA THR A 89 14.05 -1.10 -8.62
C THR A 89 13.69 -2.53 -9.02
N SER A 90 12.40 -2.86 -9.18
CA SER A 90 11.98 -4.20 -9.60
C SER A 90 12.45 -4.58 -10.99
N ILE A 91 12.57 -3.60 -11.89
CA ILE A 91 13.09 -3.80 -13.24
C ILE A 91 14.59 -4.11 -13.21
N LYS A 92 15.34 -3.45 -12.30
CA LYS A 92 16.79 -3.62 -12.17
C LYS A 92 17.18 -4.86 -11.36
N SER A 93 16.40 -5.21 -10.35
CA SER A 93 16.70 -6.25 -9.36
C SER A 93 15.44 -7.04 -8.96
N PRO A 94 14.86 -7.84 -9.88
CA PRO A 94 13.58 -8.52 -9.65
C PRO A 94 13.62 -9.58 -8.54
N SER A 95 14.77 -10.18 -8.28
CA SER A 95 14.91 -11.28 -7.32
C SER A 95 14.53 -10.90 -5.88
N ILE A 96 14.83 -9.67 -5.45
CA ILE A 96 14.46 -9.21 -4.10
C ILE A 96 12.94 -9.10 -3.94
N PHE A 97 12.21 -8.76 -5.01
CA PHE A 97 10.75 -8.71 -5.02
C PHE A 97 10.13 -10.10 -4.91
N ILE A 98 10.68 -11.08 -5.62
CA ILE A 98 10.25 -12.48 -5.50
C ILE A 98 10.50 -12.96 -4.07
N LYS A 99 11.69 -12.75 -3.53
CA LYS A 99 12.03 -13.15 -2.17
C LYS A 99 11.10 -12.53 -1.14
N THR A 100 10.98 -11.21 -1.12
CA THR A 100 10.19 -10.53 -0.09
C THR A 100 8.69 -10.73 -0.30
N ASN A 101 8.19 -10.46 -1.53
CA ASN A 101 6.75 -10.40 -1.75
C ASN A 101 6.11 -11.78 -1.92
N VAL A 102 6.85 -12.77 -2.42
CA VAL A 102 6.32 -14.13 -2.66
C VAL A 102 6.74 -15.09 -1.56
N GLU A 103 8.06 -15.31 -1.40
CA GLU A 103 8.56 -16.24 -0.37
C GLU A 103 8.20 -15.77 1.05
N GLY A 104 8.41 -14.48 1.36
CA GLY A 104 8.05 -13.92 2.66
C GLY A 104 6.55 -14.01 2.96
N THR A 105 5.68 -13.80 1.95
CA THR A 105 4.24 -14.05 2.13
C THR A 105 3.95 -15.53 2.39
N GLY A 106 4.62 -16.45 1.68
CA GLY A 106 4.50 -17.89 1.91
C GLY A 106 4.87 -18.27 3.36
N VAL A 107 6.00 -17.78 3.87
CA VAL A 107 6.45 -18.01 5.26
C VAL A 107 5.39 -17.55 6.27
N LEU A 108 4.81 -16.35 6.07
CA LEU A 108 3.76 -15.85 6.95
C LEU A 108 2.49 -16.72 6.90
N LEU A 109 2.09 -17.17 5.71
CA LEU A 109 0.92 -18.03 5.54
C LEU A 109 1.12 -19.40 6.20
N ASP A 110 2.29 -20.03 6.00
CA ASP A 110 2.65 -21.30 6.66
C ASP A 110 2.60 -21.17 8.18
N ALA A 111 3.19 -20.12 8.71
CA ALA A 111 3.17 -19.83 10.14
C ALA A 111 1.73 -19.60 10.65
N CYS A 112 0.88 -18.87 9.89
CA CYS A 112 -0.52 -18.68 10.27
C CYS A 112 -1.29 -20.00 10.35
N VAL A 113 -1.08 -20.92 9.42
CA VAL A 113 -1.68 -22.26 9.46
C VAL A 113 -1.14 -23.04 10.66
N LYS A 114 0.17 -23.07 10.87
CA LYS A 114 0.83 -23.81 11.96
C LYS A 114 0.38 -23.38 13.35
N PHE A 115 0.21 -22.06 13.56
CA PHE A 115 -0.15 -21.48 14.85
C PHE A 115 -1.63 -21.13 14.98
N ALA A 116 -2.45 -21.57 14.02
CA ALA A 116 -3.91 -21.39 14.01
C ALA A 116 -4.33 -19.92 14.18
N VAL A 117 -3.66 -19.00 13.45
CA VAL A 117 -4.05 -17.59 13.39
C VAL A 117 -5.42 -17.50 12.74
N GLU A 118 -6.33 -16.74 13.36
CA GLU A 118 -7.73 -16.71 12.91
C GLU A 118 -7.90 -16.00 11.56
N LYS A 119 -7.14 -14.92 11.30
CA LYS A 119 -7.27 -14.09 10.09
C LYS A 119 -5.92 -13.68 9.51
N PHE A 120 -5.82 -13.72 8.19
CA PHE A 120 -4.68 -13.17 7.44
C PHE A 120 -5.18 -12.16 6.40
N HIS A 121 -4.59 -10.97 6.37
CA HIS A 121 -4.91 -9.96 5.36
C HIS A 121 -3.66 -9.56 4.58
N GLN A 122 -3.74 -9.68 3.25
CA GLN A 122 -2.69 -9.28 2.32
C GLN A 122 -2.98 -7.92 1.71
N ILE A 123 -2.04 -6.98 1.85
CA ILE A 123 -2.09 -5.72 1.13
C ILE A 123 -1.50 -5.91 -0.27
N SER A 124 -2.29 -5.63 -1.29
CA SER A 124 -1.94 -5.76 -2.71
C SER A 124 -2.14 -4.44 -3.46
N THR A 125 -2.12 -4.46 -4.78
CA THR A 125 -2.10 -3.29 -5.66
C THR A 125 -2.99 -3.51 -6.89
N ASP A 126 -3.51 -2.45 -7.46
CA ASP A 126 -4.22 -2.42 -8.75
C ASP A 126 -3.32 -2.82 -9.93
N GLU A 127 -2.01 -2.64 -9.81
CA GLU A 127 -1.04 -2.98 -10.85
C GLU A 127 -1.07 -4.49 -11.23
N VAL A 128 -1.61 -5.36 -10.39
CA VAL A 128 -1.76 -6.80 -10.69
C VAL A 128 -2.69 -7.08 -11.86
N TYR A 129 -3.60 -6.15 -12.18
CA TYR A 129 -4.56 -6.30 -13.28
C TYR A 129 -3.94 -6.01 -14.65
N GLY A 130 -2.79 -5.34 -14.70
CA GLY A 130 -2.25 -4.75 -15.92
C GLY A 130 -2.98 -3.47 -16.29
N ASP A 131 -2.74 -2.95 -17.50
CA ASP A 131 -3.25 -1.65 -17.88
C ASP A 131 -4.40 -1.69 -18.89
N LYS A 132 -5.05 -0.52 -19.06
CA LYS A 132 -6.05 -0.25 -20.09
C LYS A 132 -5.67 0.99 -20.89
N PRO A 133 -6.09 1.08 -22.18
CA PRO A 133 -5.95 2.29 -22.96
C PRO A 133 -6.60 3.51 -22.29
N LEU A 134 -6.06 4.69 -22.54
CA LEU A 134 -6.51 5.94 -21.89
C LEU A 134 -7.95 6.34 -22.28
N ASP A 135 -8.39 5.98 -23.47
CA ASP A 135 -9.69 6.28 -24.06
C ASP A 135 -10.73 5.16 -23.86
N TYR A 136 -10.37 4.12 -23.11
CA TYR A 136 -11.26 2.99 -22.88
C TYR A 136 -12.41 3.37 -21.95
N ASP A 137 -13.63 3.39 -22.47
CA ASP A 137 -14.86 3.60 -21.69
C ASP A 137 -15.30 2.29 -21.03
N TRP A 138 -14.76 2.03 -19.84
CA TRP A 138 -14.99 0.81 -19.09
C TRP A 138 -15.18 1.09 -17.61
N ARG A 139 -16.00 0.26 -16.96
CA ARG A 139 -16.35 0.44 -15.54
C ARG A 139 -15.21 0.23 -14.55
N GLY A 140 -14.10 -0.36 -14.97
CA GLY A 140 -12.94 -0.68 -14.15
C GLY A 140 -12.75 -2.19 -13.96
N PHE A 141 -11.57 -2.56 -13.46
CA PHE A 141 -11.26 -3.93 -13.07
C PHE A 141 -12.08 -4.32 -11.85
N THR A 142 -12.77 -5.44 -11.93
CA THR A 142 -13.41 -6.12 -10.80
C THR A 142 -12.42 -7.11 -10.17
N GLU A 143 -12.72 -7.60 -8.99
CA GLU A 143 -11.88 -8.59 -8.31
C GLU A 143 -11.76 -9.93 -9.06
N GLU A 144 -12.68 -10.20 -10.01
CA GLU A 144 -12.68 -11.37 -10.89
C GLU A 144 -11.91 -11.16 -12.20
N SER A 145 -11.44 -9.93 -12.46
CA SER A 145 -10.67 -9.63 -13.66
C SER A 145 -9.35 -10.43 -13.70
N PRO A 146 -8.94 -10.92 -14.89
CA PRO A 146 -7.68 -11.63 -15.03
C PRO A 146 -6.49 -10.78 -14.60
N LEU A 147 -5.50 -11.42 -13.98
CA LEU A 147 -4.23 -10.77 -13.61
C LEU A 147 -3.31 -10.76 -14.83
N GLN A 148 -2.83 -9.57 -15.21
CA GLN A 148 -1.95 -9.34 -16.36
C GLN A 148 -0.84 -8.34 -16.02
N PRO A 149 -0.05 -8.59 -14.96
CA PRO A 149 0.95 -7.65 -14.47
C PRO A 149 2.03 -7.35 -15.51
N SER A 150 2.42 -6.07 -15.65
CA SER A 150 3.39 -5.59 -16.64
C SER A 150 4.80 -5.38 -16.06
N SER A 151 4.96 -5.43 -14.75
CA SER A 151 6.25 -5.23 -14.08
C SER A 151 6.60 -6.39 -13.15
N PRO A 152 7.91 -6.61 -12.84
CA PRO A 152 8.31 -7.62 -11.85
C PRO A 152 7.69 -7.37 -10.45
N TYR A 153 7.52 -6.11 -10.05
CA TYR A 153 6.79 -5.75 -8.83
C TYR A 153 5.35 -6.25 -8.88
N ALA A 154 4.60 -5.86 -9.91
CA ALA A 154 3.20 -6.25 -10.06
C ALA A 154 3.04 -7.77 -10.15
N ALA A 155 3.94 -8.46 -10.88
CA ALA A 155 3.98 -9.92 -10.97
C ALA A 155 4.22 -10.59 -9.60
N SER A 156 5.12 -10.04 -8.77
CA SER A 156 5.37 -10.55 -7.43
C SER A 156 4.16 -10.37 -6.51
N LYS A 157 3.43 -9.25 -6.61
CA LYS A 157 2.20 -9.00 -5.85
C LYS A 157 1.07 -9.92 -6.31
N ALA A 158 0.90 -10.11 -7.62
CA ALA A 158 -0.06 -11.07 -8.16
C ALA A 158 0.22 -12.51 -7.69
N SER A 159 1.49 -12.90 -7.62
CA SER A 159 1.90 -14.21 -7.10
C SER A 159 1.56 -14.36 -5.61
N ALA A 160 1.78 -13.33 -4.80
CA ALA A 160 1.39 -13.30 -3.39
C ALA A 160 -0.13 -13.43 -3.22
N ASP A 161 -0.93 -12.72 -4.05
CA ASP A 161 -2.40 -12.84 -4.05
C ASP A 161 -2.84 -14.28 -4.33
N LEU A 162 -2.24 -14.92 -5.35
CA LEU A 162 -2.56 -16.30 -5.72
C LEU A 162 -2.19 -17.31 -4.62
N LEU A 163 -1.06 -17.11 -3.92
CA LEU A 163 -0.70 -17.90 -2.74
C LEU A 163 -1.76 -17.74 -1.65
N CYS A 164 -2.15 -16.53 -1.32
CA CYS A 164 -3.18 -16.23 -0.34
C CYS A 164 -4.49 -16.99 -0.63
N LEU A 165 -4.96 -16.93 -1.89
CA LEU A 165 -6.17 -17.65 -2.30
C LEU A 165 -6.01 -19.18 -2.26
N ALA A 166 -4.83 -19.68 -2.60
CA ALA A 166 -4.52 -21.11 -2.51
C ALA A 166 -4.57 -21.59 -1.05
N TYR A 167 -4.01 -20.81 -0.11
CA TYR A 167 -4.06 -21.15 1.33
C TYR A 167 -5.47 -21.08 1.91
N ALA A 168 -6.28 -20.10 1.50
CA ALA A 168 -7.69 -20.07 1.87
C ALA A 168 -8.42 -21.35 1.45
N ARG A 169 -8.16 -21.84 0.22
CA ARG A 169 -8.82 -23.02 -0.33
C ARG A 169 -8.26 -24.34 0.22
N THR A 170 -6.92 -24.44 0.36
CA THR A 170 -6.25 -25.70 0.71
C THR A 170 -6.27 -25.96 2.22
N TYR A 171 -6.04 -24.91 3.02
CA TYR A 171 -5.88 -25.01 4.46
C TYR A 171 -7.07 -24.41 5.24
N ASN A 172 -8.08 -23.90 4.53
CA ASN A 172 -9.23 -23.20 5.14
C ASN A 172 -8.80 -22.02 6.04
N LEU A 173 -7.67 -21.38 5.73
CA LEU A 173 -7.23 -20.18 6.42
C LEU A 173 -8.15 -19.02 6.02
N ASN A 174 -8.60 -18.23 6.98
CA ASN A 174 -9.42 -17.04 6.70
C ASN A 174 -8.52 -15.93 6.13
N VAL A 175 -8.29 -15.99 4.84
CA VAL A 175 -7.49 -15.01 4.10
C VAL A 175 -8.39 -13.99 3.42
N THR A 176 -7.98 -12.72 3.46
CA THR A 176 -8.54 -11.65 2.63
C THR A 176 -7.42 -10.89 1.93
N VAL A 177 -7.71 -10.28 0.78
CA VAL A 177 -6.76 -9.48 0.01
C VAL A 177 -7.39 -8.13 -0.30
N SER A 178 -6.67 -7.02 -0.13
CA SER A 178 -7.05 -5.71 -0.67
C SER A 178 -6.13 -5.31 -1.81
N ARG A 179 -6.71 -4.95 -2.97
CA ARG A 179 -5.99 -4.36 -4.11
C ARG A 179 -6.28 -2.87 -4.11
N SER A 180 -5.29 -2.06 -3.73
CA SER A 180 -5.49 -0.63 -3.62
C SER A 180 -4.92 0.13 -4.80
N SER A 181 -5.55 1.26 -5.13
CA SER A 181 -5.02 2.28 -6.04
C SER A 181 -3.84 3.05 -5.42
N ASN A 182 -3.32 4.06 -6.14
CA ASN A 182 -2.17 4.82 -5.69
C ASN A 182 -2.45 5.60 -4.41
N ASN A 183 -1.83 5.16 -3.32
CA ASN A 183 -1.94 5.84 -2.04
C ASN A 183 -1.09 7.12 -1.98
N TYR A 184 -1.62 8.16 -1.32
CA TYR A 184 -0.87 9.36 -0.95
C TYR A 184 -1.19 9.76 0.50
N GLY A 185 -0.27 10.48 1.13
CA GLY A 185 -0.46 10.93 2.52
C GLY A 185 0.85 11.20 3.25
N LYS A 186 0.76 11.47 4.55
CA LYS A 186 1.90 11.70 5.44
C LYS A 186 2.79 10.45 5.51
N TRP A 187 4.10 10.63 5.63
CA TRP A 187 5.12 9.59 5.76
C TRP A 187 5.38 8.77 4.49
N GLN A 188 4.82 9.14 3.33
CA GLN A 188 5.17 8.49 2.06
C GLN A 188 6.63 8.79 1.70
N HIS A 189 7.37 7.75 1.29
CA HIS A 189 8.80 7.88 0.98
C HIS A 189 9.05 8.83 -0.19
N THR A 190 10.15 9.59 -0.12
CA THR A 190 10.49 10.68 -1.06
C THR A 190 10.73 10.24 -2.50
N GLU A 191 10.88 8.93 -2.76
CA GLU A 191 10.93 8.38 -4.12
C GLU A 191 9.58 8.44 -4.85
N LYS A 192 8.46 8.45 -4.10
CA LYS A 192 7.12 8.45 -4.66
C LYS A 192 6.72 9.83 -5.17
N LEU A 193 5.77 9.86 -6.13
CA LEU A 193 5.48 11.03 -6.95
C LEU A 193 5.18 12.29 -6.12
N LEU A 194 4.22 12.25 -5.19
CA LEU A 194 3.82 13.43 -4.42
C LEU A 194 4.96 14.02 -3.57
N PRO A 195 5.62 13.29 -2.67
CA PRO A 195 6.72 13.86 -1.89
C PRO A 195 7.92 14.26 -2.76
N LYS A 196 8.16 13.58 -3.88
CA LYS A 196 9.21 13.95 -4.85
C LYS A 196 8.92 15.30 -5.49
N ILE A 197 7.67 15.54 -5.95
CA ILE A 197 7.26 16.85 -6.50
C ILE A 197 7.51 17.94 -5.46
N ILE A 198 7.02 17.75 -4.23
CA ILE A 198 7.13 18.74 -3.16
C ILE A 198 8.60 19.06 -2.88
N SER A 199 9.43 18.03 -2.70
CA SER A 199 10.86 18.20 -2.42
C SER A 199 11.57 18.96 -3.53
N LEU A 200 11.41 18.53 -4.79
CA LEU A 200 12.09 19.18 -5.92
C LEU A 200 11.64 20.63 -6.12
N ALA A 201 10.33 20.87 -6.06
CA ALA A 201 9.76 22.20 -6.26
C ALA A 201 10.16 23.18 -5.16
N GLU A 202 10.22 22.75 -3.88
CA GLU A 202 10.66 23.62 -2.78
C GLU A 202 12.16 23.96 -2.86
N HIS A 203 12.98 23.07 -3.41
CA HIS A 203 14.39 23.34 -3.66
C HIS A 203 14.68 24.03 -5.01
N GLY A 204 13.64 24.46 -5.75
CA GLY A 204 13.80 25.13 -7.05
C GLY A 204 14.34 24.22 -8.16
N GLN A 205 14.23 22.91 -7.99
CA GLN A 205 14.67 21.90 -8.95
C GLN A 205 13.56 21.54 -9.94
N LYS A 206 13.93 20.98 -11.09
CA LYS A 206 12.97 20.49 -12.08
C LYS A 206 12.24 19.24 -11.60
N VAL A 207 10.94 19.18 -11.87
CA VAL A 207 10.08 18.03 -11.58
C VAL A 207 9.98 17.17 -12.84
N PRO A 208 10.56 15.95 -12.84
CA PRO A 208 10.55 15.09 -14.02
C PRO A 208 9.17 14.50 -14.28
N VAL A 209 8.74 14.54 -15.54
CA VAL A 209 7.53 13.89 -16.05
C VAL A 209 7.96 12.82 -17.05
N TYR A 210 7.68 11.56 -16.74
CA TYR A 210 7.99 10.44 -17.61
C TYR A 210 7.08 10.45 -18.86
N GLY A 211 7.69 10.30 -20.04
CA GLY A 211 6.98 10.29 -21.32
C GLY A 211 6.11 11.53 -21.52
N SER A 212 4.86 11.34 -21.88
CA SER A 212 3.88 12.43 -22.07
C SER A 212 3.22 12.91 -20.76
N GLY A 213 3.35 12.16 -19.69
CA GLY A 213 2.67 12.40 -18.40
C GLY A 213 1.15 12.13 -18.45
N LEU A 214 0.63 11.53 -19.53
CA LEU A 214 -0.81 11.26 -19.72
C LEU A 214 -1.29 9.98 -18.98
N ASN A 215 -0.38 9.17 -18.46
CA ASN A 215 -0.71 8.00 -17.65
C ASN A 215 -1.63 8.40 -16.51
N LYS A 216 -2.77 7.74 -16.36
CA LYS A 216 -3.78 8.05 -15.36
C LYS A 216 -3.60 7.18 -14.12
N ARG A 217 -3.83 7.78 -12.95
CA ARG A 217 -3.83 7.09 -11.64
C ARG A 217 -5.03 7.55 -10.83
N ASP A 218 -5.63 6.62 -10.10
CA ASP A 218 -6.57 6.95 -9.04
C ASP A 218 -5.79 7.25 -7.75
N TRP A 219 -6.17 8.30 -7.05
CA TRP A 219 -5.45 8.82 -5.88
C TRP A 219 -6.25 8.58 -4.60
N LEU A 220 -5.84 7.57 -3.85
CA LEU A 220 -6.47 7.16 -2.60
C LEU A 220 -5.73 7.78 -1.40
N TYR A 221 -6.44 8.51 -0.54
CA TYR A 221 -5.85 9.02 0.69
C TYR A 221 -5.56 7.86 1.65
N VAL A 222 -4.36 7.87 2.26
CA VAL A 222 -3.89 6.75 3.07
C VAL A 222 -4.79 6.40 4.24
N LEU A 223 -5.49 7.39 4.86
CA LEU A 223 -6.43 7.10 5.94
C LEU A 223 -7.72 6.43 5.46
N ASP A 224 -8.20 6.73 4.25
CA ASP A 224 -9.30 5.98 3.63
C ASP A 224 -8.91 4.51 3.40
N HIS A 225 -7.66 4.27 2.96
CA HIS A 225 -7.13 2.90 2.86
C HIS A 225 -7.05 2.22 4.22
N CYS A 226 -6.60 2.92 5.27
CA CYS A 226 -6.57 2.36 6.63
C CYS A 226 -7.97 1.91 7.09
N VAL A 227 -9.00 2.73 6.85
CA VAL A 227 -10.40 2.37 7.15
C VAL A 227 -10.85 1.16 6.34
N ALA A 228 -10.49 1.08 5.05
CA ALA A 228 -10.81 -0.08 4.22
C ALA A 228 -10.19 -1.37 4.78
N VAL A 229 -8.90 -1.36 5.10
CA VAL A 229 -8.18 -2.50 5.68
C VAL A 229 -8.83 -2.96 6.99
N ASP A 230 -9.18 -2.04 7.88
CA ASP A 230 -9.85 -2.39 9.14
C ASP A 230 -11.23 -3.02 8.92
N LYS A 231 -12.03 -2.46 8.03
CA LYS A 231 -13.32 -3.06 7.67
C LYS A 231 -13.16 -4.46 7.06
N ILE A 232 -12.15 -4.67 6.21
CA ILE A 232 -11.88 -5.97 5.59
C ILE A 232 -11.43 -6.98 6.66
N ILE A 233 -10.50 -6.63 7.55
CA ILE A 233 -10.00 -7.56 8.56
C ILE A 233 -11.10 -7.94 9.57
N ARG A 234 -12.02 -7.02 9.89
CA ARG A 234 -13.12 -7.27 10.83
C ARG A 234 -14.29 -8.01 10.21
N HIS A 235 -14.65 -7.67 8.98
CA HIS A 235 -15.92 -8.07 8.37
C HIS A 235 -15.79 -8.73 6.99
N GLY A 236 -14.58 -8.72 6.38
CA GLY A 236 -14.34 -9.35 5.09
C GLY A 236 -14.57 -10.85 5.12
N LYS A 237 -15.08 -11.38 4.02
CA LYS A 237 -15.35 -12.82 3.86
C LYS A 237 -14.07 -13.58 3.52
N ALA A 238 -13.85 -14.71 4.14
CA ALA A 238 -12.72 -15.59 3.87
C ALA A 238 -12.60 -15.96 2.39
N GLY A 239 -11.39 -15.87 1.84
CA GLY A 239 -11.11 -16.15 0.43
C GLY A 239 -11.49 -15.01 -0.52
N HIS A 240 -11.95 -13.85 -0.01
CA HIS A 240 -12.37 -12.73 -0.84
C HIS A 240 -11.25 -11.71 -1.06
N ILE A 241 -11.26 -11.15 -2.26
CA ILE A 241 -10.48 -9.97 -2.66
C ILE A 241 -11.42 -8.77 -2.62
N TYR A 242 -10.87 -7.59 -2.29
CA TYR A 242 -11.57 -6.31 -2.32
C TYR A 242 -10.74 -5.25 -3.02
N ASN A 243 -11.29 -4.63 -4.05
CA ASN A 243 -10.72 -3.45 -4.67
C ASN A 243 -10.95 -2.22 -3.78
N VAL A 244 -9.92 -1.39 -3.64
CA VAL A 244 -9.95 -0.19 -2.79
C VAL A 244 -9.40 1.00 -3.57
N ALA A 245 -10.29 1.85 -4.09
CA ALA A 245 -9.95 3.05 -4.85
C ALA A 245 -10.87 4.21 -4.49
N ALA A 246 -10.38 5.43 -4.68
CA ALA A 246 -11.13 6.63 -4.34
C ALA A 246 -12.08 7.12 -5.45
N GLY A 247 -11.89 6.64 -6.69
CA GLY A 247 -12.59 7.18 -7.86
C GLY A 247 -12.08 8.57 -8.28
N THR A 248 -10.89 8.96 -7.79
CA THR A 248 -10.26 10.25 -8.08
C THR A 248 -9.14 10.06 -9.10
N GLU A 249 -9.54 9.78 -10.34
CA GLU A 249 -8.60 9.49 -11.42
C GLU A 249 -8.16 10.76 -12.16
N MET A 250 -6.84 10.93 -12.32
CA MET A 250 -6.28 12.00 -13.14
C MET A 250 -4.93 11.61 -13.75
N SER A 251 -4.49 12.33 -14.79
CA SER A 251 -3.18 12.11 -15.37
C SER A 251 -2.06 12.56 -14.42
N ASN A 252 -0.89 11.93 -14.52
CA ASN A 252 0.29 12.32 -13.75
C ASN A 252 0.62 13.81 -13.97
N LEU A 253 0.53 14.29 -15.20
CA LEU A 253 0.76 15.70 -15.53
C LEU A 253 -0.25 16.63 -14.85
N THR A 254 -1.55 16.27 -14.83
CA THR A 254 -2.59 17.02 -14.13
C THR A 254 -2.31 17.08 -12.63
N PHE A 255 -1.94 15.94 -12.03
CA PHE A 255 -1.60 15.86 -10.62
C PHE A 255 -0.38 16.72 -10.27
N ILE A 256 0.69 16.65 -11.07
CA ILE A 256 1.91 17.48 -10.89
C ILE A 256 1.56 18.97 -10.93
N LYS A 257 0.79 19.41 -11.94
CA LYS A 257 0.36 20.81 -12.05
C LYS A 257 -0.49 21.27 -10.87
N LEU A 258 -1.38 20.40 -10.37
CA LEU A 258 -2.17 20.67 -9.18
C LEU A 258 -1.28 20.89 -7.94
N VAL A 259 -0.31 20.00 -7.71
CA VAL A 259 0.63 20.12 -6.58
C VAL A 259 1.50 21.37 -6.70
N LEU A 260 2.02 21.68 -7.89
CA LEU A 260 2.78 22.93 -8.14
C LEU A 260 1.94 24.17 -7.84
N LYS A 261 0.66 24.18 -8.23
CA LYS A 261 -0.29 25.26 -7.90
C LYS A 261 -0.47 25.44 -6.39
N ILE A 262 -0.63 24.35 -5.63
CA ILE A 262 -0.74 24.38 -4.17
C ILE A 262 0.55 24.96 -3.53
N LEU A 263 1.70 24.62 -4.09
CA LEU A 263 3.02 25.12 -3.67
C LEU A 263 3.29 26.57 -4.12
N ALA A 264 2.40 27.19 -4.90
CA ALA A 264 2.62 28.49 -5.55
C ALA A 264 3.87 28.51 -6.43
N LYS A 265 4.15 27.42 -7.13
CA LYS A 265 5.26 27.26 -8.08
C LYS A 265 4.77 27.30 -9.52
N ASP A 266 5.64 27.77 -10.42
CA ASP A 266 5.35 27.88 -11.86
C ASP A 266 5.45 26.52 -12.56
N GLU A 267 4.62 26.29 -13.59
CA GLU A 267 4.67 25.07 -14.42
C GLU A 267 6.00 24.92 -15.19
N ASN A 268 6.79 25.98 -15.33
CA ASN A 268 8.16 25.92 -15.86
C ASN A 268 9.09 25.03 -15.01
N ALA A 269 8.68 24.65 -13.78
CA ALA A 269 9.38 23.63 -13.01
C ALA A 269 9.29 22.23 -13.63
N ILE A 270 8.34 21.97 -14.53
CA ILE A 270 8.16 20.67 -15.20
C ILE A 270 9.26 20.44 -16.23
N GLU A 271 9.80 19.22 -16.25
CA GLU A 271 10.74 18.73 -17.25
C GLU A 271 10.33 17.34 -17.74
N PHE A 272 10.07 17.23 -19.05
CA PHE A 272 9.72 15.93 -19.66
C PHE A 272 11.00 15.10 -19.85
N THR A 273 10.92 13.83 -19.47
CA THR A 273 12.02 12.86 -19.57
C THR A 273 11.60 11.63 -20.36
N GLU A 274 12.57 10.76 -20.69
CA GLU A 274 12.25 9.47 -21.33
C GLU A 274 11.28 8.67 -20.44
N ASP A 275 10.39 7.92 -21.11
CA ASP A 275 9.44 7.06 -20.39
C ASP A 275 10.14 5.82 -19.85
N ARG A 276 9.59 5.26 -18.78
CA ARG A 276 10.14 4.02 -18.22
C ARG A 276 9.61 2.79 -18.97
N ALA A 277 10.37 1.72 -18.99
CA ALA A 277 9.92 0.45 -19.54
C ALA A 277 8.70 -0.11 -18.75
N GLY A 278 7.72 -0.62 -19.47
CA GLY A 278 6.50 -1.19 -18.85
C GLY A 278 5.67 -0.17 -18.07
N HIS A 279 5.64 1.09 -18.52
CA HIS A 279 4.85 2.13 -17.86
C HIS A 279 3.38 2.04 -18.24
N ASP A 280 2.59 1.43 -17.39
CA ASP A 280 1.16 1.24 -17.58
C ASP A 280 0.42 2.58 -17.75
N LEU A 281 -0.57 2.57 -18.64
CA LEU A 281 -1.32 3.77 -19.01
C LEU A 281 -2.39 4.10 -17.97
N ARG A 282 -3.16 3.09 -17.50
CA ARG A 282 -4.33 3.34 -16.66
C ARG A 282 -4.75 2.08 -15.91
N TYR A 283 -5.16 2.22 -14.63
CA TYR A 283 -5.72 1.14 -13.79
C TYR A 283 -7.11 1.52 -13.26
N PRO A 284 -8.15 1.53 -14.08
CA PRO A 284 -9.48 1.84 -13.58
C PRO A 284 -10.00 0.69 -12.73
N MET A 285 -10.47 0.96 -11.51
CA MET A 285 -11.01 -0.05 -10.60
C MET A 285 -12.48 0.14 -10.31
N ASP A 286 -13.21 -0.98 -10.27
CA ASP A 286 -14.57 -1.06 -9.74
C ASP A 286 -14.51 -1.43 -8.26
N CYS A 287 -15.12 -0.62 -7.39
CA CYS A 287 -15.14 -0.81 -5.94
C CYS A 287 -16.55 -1.08 -5.40
N GLU A 288 -17.50 -1.48 -6.24
CA GLU A 288 -18.88 -1.76 -5.81
C GLU A 288 -18.94 -2.91 -4.80
N LYS A 289 -18.05 -3.89 -4.88
CA LYS A 289 -18.02 -5.02 -3.94
C LYS A 289 -17.74 -4.57 -2.50
N ILE A 290 -16.68 -3.82 -2.26
CA ILE A 290 -16.35 -3.35 -0.91
C ILE A 290 -17.43 -2.41 -0.36
N LYS A 291 -18.02 -1.59 -1.21
CA LYS A 291 -19.13 -0.71 -0.85
C LYS A 291 -20.36 -1.52 -0.42
N ASN A 292 -20.76 -2.51 -1.22
CA ASN A 292 -21.96 -3.29 -0.97
C ASN A 292 -21.82 -4.29 0.18
N GLU A 293 -20.64 -4.91 0.34
CA GLU A 293 -20.40 -5.92 1.36
C GLU A 293 -19.95 -5.36 2.70
N LEU A 294 -19.19 -4.24 2.69
CA LEU A 294 -18.55 -3.70 3.88
C LEU A 294 -18.93 -2.24 4.18
N ASP A 295 -19.86 -1.68 3.41
CA ASP A 295 -20.29 -0.27 3.56
C ASP A 295 -19.08 0.69 3.65
N TRP A 296 -18.10 0.48 2.75
CA TRP A 296 -16.94 1.34 2.67
C TRP A 296 -17.02 2.24 1.44
N THR A 297 -16.76 3.52 1.65
CA THR A 297 -16.51 4.53 0.62
C THR A 297 -15.45 5.49 1.14
N PRO A 298 -14.67 6.14 0.25
CA PRO A 298 -13.74 7.20 0.68
C PRO A 298 -14.48 8.29 1.45
N GLN A 299 -13.91 8.72 2.57
CA GLN A 299 -14.51 9.70 3.47
C GLN A 299 -13.84 11.07 3.38
N TYR A 300 -12.57 11.12 2.94
CA TYR A 300 -11.82 12.36 2.87
C TYR A 300 -11.96 13.02 1.49
N ALA A 301 -12.31 14.30 1.47
CA ALA A 301 -12.32 15.07 0.23
C ALA A 301 -10.87 15.17 -0.32
N PHE A 302 -10.67 14.78 -1.58
CA PHE A 302 -9.35 14.71 -2.20
C PHE A 302 -8.55 16.01 -2.05
N LYS A 303 -9.19 17.16 -2.33
CA LYS A 303 -8.53 18.46 -2.25
C LYS A 303 -8.03 18.77 -0.85
N GLU A 304 -8.85 18.55 0.17
CA GLU A 304 -8.52 18.83 1.57
C GLU A 304 -7.38 17.94 2.07
N ALA A 305 -7.46 16.63 1.79
CA ALA A 305 -6.41 15.66 2.13
C ALA A 305 -5.08 15.94 1.41
N LEU A 306 -5.14 16.42 0.14
CA LEU A 306 -3.94 16.80 -0.60
C LEU A 306 -3.32 18.07 -0.01
N ASP A 307 -4.12 19.11 0.26
CA ASP A 307 -3.67 20.38 0.87
C ASP A 307 -3.00 20.11 2.24
N GLU A 308 -3.64 19.28 3.08
CA GLU A 308 -3.08 18.86 4.38
C GLU A 308 -1.75 18.10 4.21
N THR A 309 -1.69 17.18 3.26
CA THR A 309 -0.49 16.40 3.00
C THR A 309 0.67 17.29 2.54
N VAL A 310 0.41 18.21 1.60
CA VAL A 310 1.43 19.16 1.12
C VAL A 310 1.91 20.06 2.26
N ALA A 311 1.01 20.62 3.06
CA ALA A 311 1.36 21.45 4.22
C ALA A 311 2.22 20.69 5.24
N TRP A 312 1.89 19.41 5.48
CA TRP A 312 2.67 18.54 6.37
C TRP A 312 4.11 18.32 5.90
N TYR A 313 4.32 18.06 4.59
CA TYR A 313 5.68 17.92 4.04
C TYR A 313 6.46 19.22 4.15
N ARG A 314 5.85 20.36 3.81
CA ARG A 314 6.50 21.68 3.90
C ARG A 314 6.98 21.99 5.32
N SER A 315 6.18 21.69 6.33
CA SER A 315 6.54 21.93 7.73
C SER A 315 7.73 21.11 8.24
N ARG A 316 8.16 20.09 7.48
CA ARG A 316 9.31 19.21 7.82
C ARG A 316 10.56 19.44 6.96
N MET A 317 10.45 20.29 5.96
CA MET A 317 11.55 20.68 5.09
C MET A 317 12.18 22.01 5.54
N LEU A 318 11.52 22.72 6.45
CA LEU A 318 12.02 23.94 7.11
C LEU A 318 12.71 23.57 8.42
#